data_844433681909311a2e839f367980bef8
#
_entry.id   844433681909311a2e839f367980bef8
#
_cell.length_a   1.000
_cell.length_b   1.000
_cell.length_c   1.000
_cell.angle_alpha   90.00
_cell.angle_beta   90.00
_cell.angle_gamma   90.00
#
_symmetry.space_group_name_H-M   'P 1'
#
loop_
_entity.id
_entity.type
_entity.pdbx_description
1 polymer ?
#
loop_
_entity_poly.entity_id
_entity_poly.type
_entity_poly.pdbx_seq_one_letter_code
_entity_poly.pdbx_strand_id
1 'polypeptide(L)'
;MEFDYTCARWRRLRHAVLVAAGWRCQYFRRFGRMVEADRVHHIWPVEEFPEYAWCRWNLIALSLEAHMKMHVPGGRGLSELGEQLRRRTIPPDRR
;
A
#
# COMPACT_ATOMS: atom_id res chain seq x y z
N MET A 1 -12.94 -14.23 -3.35
CA MET A 1 -11.67 -14.68 -3.97
C MET A 1 -10.49 -13.93 -3.35
N GLU A 2 -9.52 -14.65 -2.85
CA GLU A 2 -8.33 -14.02 -2.26
C GLU A 2 -7.37 -13.53 -3.34
N PHE A 3 -6.72 -12.42 -3.07
CA PHE A 3 -5.72 -11.88 -3.97
C PHE A 3 -4.44 -12.72 -3.91
N ASP A 4 -3.93 -13.11 -5.08
CA ASP A 4 -2.72 -13.93 -5.16
C ASP A 4 -1.47 -13.04 -5.20
N TYR A 5 -0.82 -12.89 -4.04
CA TYR A 5 0.42 -12.12 -3.91
C TYR A 5 1.64 -12.85 -4.47
N THR A 6 1.48 -14.10 -4.94
CA THR A 6 2.60 -14.89 -5.49
C THR A 6 2.65 -14.90 -7.00
N CYS A 7 1.62 -14.39 -7.68
CA CYS A 7 1.56 -14.42 -9.13
C CYS A 7 2.58 -13.48 -9.78
N ALA A 8 2.98 -13.81 -11.01
CA ALA A 8 3.99 -13.03 -11.73
C ALA A 8 3.55 -11.60 -11.98
N ARG A 9 2.25 -11.39 -12.27
CA ARG A 9 1.70 -10.05 -12.50
C ARG A 9 1.87 -9.17 -11.28
N TRP A 10 1.59 -9.69 -10.08
CA TRP A 10 1.76 -8.93 -8.84
C TRP A 10 3.24 -8.62 -8.59
N ARG A 11 4.12 -9.61 -8.76
CA ARG A 11 5.56 -9.39 -8.54
C ARG A 11 6.10 -8.29 -9.44
N ARG A 12 5.69 -8.24 -10.71
CA ARG A 12 6.12 -7.20 -11.64
C ARG A 12 5.59 -5.82 -11.23
N LEU A 13 4.32 -5.75 -10.87
CA LEU A 13 3.70 -4.49 -10.45
C LEU A 13 4.32 -3.99 -9.15
N ARG A 14 4.48 -4.88 -8.18
CA ARG A 14 5.12 -4.57 -6.91
C ARG A 14 6.53 -4.00 -7.14
N HIS A 15 7.32 -4.66 -7.96
CA HIS A 15 8.67 -4.22 -8.28
C HIS A 15 8.66 -2.82 -8.91
N ALA A 16 7.76 -2.58 -9.85
CA ALA A 16 7.64 -1.29 -10.51
C ALA A 16 7.29 -0.17 -9.52
N VAL A 17 6.42 -0.44 -8.56
CA VAL A 17 6.05 0.53 -7.53
C VAL A 17 7.25 0.86 -6.65
N LEU A 18 8.01 -0.17 -6.23
CA LEU A 18 9.19 0.02 -5.39
C LEU A 18 10.28 0.81 -6.14
N VAL A 19 10.54 0.48 -7.41
CA VAL A 19 11.51 1.20 -8.22
C VAL A 19 11.10 2.67 -8.38
N ALA A 20 9.82 2.93 -8.69
CA ALA A 20 9.33 4.29 -8.86
C ALA A 20 9.46 5.12 -7.57
N ALA A 21 9.38 4.47 -6.42
CA ALA A 21 9.56 5.12 -5.11
C ALA A 21 11.04 5.25 -4.72
N GLY A 22 11.96 4.77 -5.56
CA GLY A 22 13.38 4.76 -5.23
C GLY A 22 13.71 3.87 -4.04
N TRP A 23 12.89 2.82 -3.80
CA TRP A 23 13.03 1.90 -2.67
C TRP A 23 12.96 2.62 -1.33
N ARG A 24 12.22 3.71 -1.26
CA ARG A 24 12.07 4.50 -0.03
C ARG A 24 10.65 4.40 0.51
N CYS A 25 10.55 4.24 1.83
CA CYS A 25 9.26 4.21 2.52
C CYS A 25 8.59 5.58 2.42
N GLN A 26 7.45 5.63 1.75
CA GLN A 26 6.74 6.89 1.50
C GLN A 26 6.14 7.46 2.78
N TYR A 27 5.82 6.62 3.75
CA TYR A 27 5.33 7.09 5.04
C TYR A 27 6.39 7.91 5.78
N PHE A 28 7.58 7.33 5.99
CA PHE A 28 8.64 8.01 6.73
C PHE A 28 9.24 9.17 5.95
N ARG A 29 9.18 9.11 4.62
CA ARG A 29 9.66 10.21 3.77
C ARG A 29 8.91 11.51 4.07
N ARG A 30 7.63 11.44 4.42
CA ARG A 30 6.82 12.60 4.79
C ARG A 30 7.38 13.34 6.00
N PHE A 31 8.13 12.64 6.85
CA PHE A 31 8.75 13.20 8.06
C PHE A 31 10.25 13.46 7.86
N GLY A 32 10.72 13.48 6.62
CA GLY A 32 12.12 13.73 6.31
C GLY A 32 13.05 12.57 6.65
N ARG A 33 12.51 11.37 6.87
CA ARG A 33 13.31 10.18 7.20
C ARG A 33 13.49 9.30 5.98
N MET A 34 14.73 8.85 5.76
CA MET A 34 15.08 7.96 4.67
C MET A 34 15.10 6.52 5.17
N VAL A 35 13.98 5.84 5.03
CA VAL A 35 13.84 4.43 5.42
C VAL A 35 13.56 3.61 4.16
N GLU A 36 14.24 2.48 4.02
CA GLU A 36 14.09 1.61 2.87
C GLU A 36 12.70 0.96 2.84
N ALA A 37 12.12 0.91 1.64
CA ALA A 37 10.85 0.22 1.40
C ALA A 37 11.11 -1.14 0.79
N ASP A 38 10.42 -2.15 1.30
CA ASP A 38 10.47 -3.50 0.74
C ASP A 38 9.08 -4.10 0.55
N ARG A 39 8.03 -3.31 0.81
CA ARG A 39 6.64 -3.75 0.73
C ARG A 39 5.79 -2.77 -0.05
N VAL A 40 4.70 -3.29 -0.61
CA VAL A 40 3.70 -2.47 -1.29
C VAL A 40 2.36 -2.73 -0.61
N HIS A 41 1.73 -1.66 -0.17
CA HIS A 41 0.47 -1.67 0.57
C HIS A 41 -0.67 -1.25 -0.34
N HIS A 42 -1.79 -1.99 -0.29
CA HIS A 42 -3.04 -1.56 -0.92
C HIS A 42 -3.71 -0.55 0.00
N ILE A 43 -3.81 0.70 -0.46
CA ILE A 43 -4.39 1.80 0.34
C ILE A 43 -5.87 1.53 0.58
N TRP A 44 -6.62 1.21 -0.48
CA TRP A 44 -7.99 0.69 -0.41
C TRP A 44 -7.89 -0.84 -0.40
N PRO A 45 -8.31 -1.49 0.72
CA PRO A 45 -8.08 -2.94 0.88
C PRO A 45 -8.68 -3.77 -0.24
N VAL A 46 -7.90 -4.69 -0.76
CA VAL A 46 -8.31 -5.52 -1.90
C VAL A 46 -9.48 -6.45 -1.56
N GLU A 47 -9.62 -6.84 -0.30
CA GLU A 47 -10.72 -7.68 0.13
C GLU A 47 -12.07 -6.98 -0.01
N GLU A 48 -12.11 -5.67 0.24
CA GLU A 48 -13.32 -4.87 0.15
C GLU A 48 -13.46 -4.19 -1.21
N PHE A 49 -12.34 -3.88 -1.87
CA PHE A 49 -12.30 -3.14 -3.12
C PHE A 49 -11.43 -3.84 -4.16
N PRO A 50 -11.83 -5.07 -4.59
CA PRO A 50 -11.02 -5.84 -5.56
C PRO A 50 -10.84 -5.12 -6.89
N GLU A 51 -11.73 -4.21 -7.25
CA GLU A 51 -11.63 -3.41 -8.47
C GLU A 51 -10.40 -2.51 -8.50
N TYR A 52 -9.81 -2.20 -7.33
CA TYR A 52 -8.63 -1.35 -7.23
C TYR A 52 -7.33 -2.14 -7.01
N ALA A 53 -7.39 -3.46 -7.06
CA ALA A 53 -6.25 -4.33 -6.72
C ALA A 53 -5.03 -4.07 -7.61
N TRP A 54 -5.24 -3.72 -8.88
CA TRP A 54 -4.18 -3.56 -9.87
C TRP A 54 -3.90 -2.09 -10.23
N CYS A 55 -4.52 -1.16 -9.52
CA CYS A 55 -4.39 0.26 -9.81
C CYS A 55 -3.16 0.86 -9.13
N ARG A 56 -2.27 1.47 -9.92
CA ARG A 56 -1.04 2.07 -9.39
C ARG A 56 -1.30 3.11 -8.31
N TRP A 57 -2.35 3.92 -8.47
CA TRP A 57 -2.69 4.96 -7.48
C TRP A 57 -3.07 4.36 -6.12
N ASN A 58 -3.47 3.08 -6.09
CA ASN A 58 -3.86 2.40 -4.86
C ASN A 58 -2.68 1.70 -4.16
N LEU A 59 -1.48 1.84 -4.69
CA LEU A 59 -0.30 1.12 -4.21
C LEU A 59 0.75 2.10 -3.70
N ILE A 60 1.27 1.82 -2.51
CA ILE A 60 2.27 2.67 -1.88
C ILE A 60 3.41 1.82 -1.34
N ALA A 61 4.65 2.26 -1.61
CA ALA A 61 5.86 1.59 -1.12
C ALA A 61 6.10 1.92 0.35
N LEU A 62 6.23 0.91 1.19
CA LEU A 62 6.40 1.07 2.62
C LEU A 62 7.49 0.14 3.15
N SER A 63 8.07 0.51 4.30
CA SER A 63 8.85 -0.41 5.11
C SER A 63 7.92 -1.37 5.85
N LEU A 64 8.48 -2.45 6.40
CA LEU A 64 7.69 -3.37 7.23
C LEU A 64 7.05 -2.64 8.40
N GLU A 65 7.83 -1.81 9.09
CA GLU A 65 7.32 -1.05 10.24
C GLU A 65 6.13 -0.17 9.85
N ALA A 66 6.25 0.59 8.77
CA ALA A 66 5.16 1.45 8.31
C ALA A 66 3.95 0.64 7.86
N HIS A 67 4.17 -0.48 7.17
CA HIS A 67 3.08 -1.35 6.73
C HIS A 67 2.30 -1.91 7.92
N MET A 68 3.01 -2.34 8.96
CA MET A 68 2.37 -2.84 10.18
C MET A 68 1.54 -1.78 10.87
N LYS A 69 1.93 -0.51 10.78
CA LYS A 69 1.15 0.59 11.34
C LYS A 69 -0.18 0.83 10.62
N MET A 70 -0.32 0.37 9.38
CA MET A 70 -1.53 0.56 8.58
C MET A 70 -2.64 -0.42 8.95
N HIS A 71 -2.32 -1.48 9.67
CA HIS A 71 -3.28 -2.54 10.01
C HIS A 71 -3.46 -2.68 11.51
N VAL A 72 -4.62 -3.20 11.91
CA VAL A 72 -4.90 -3.50 13.31
C VAL A 72 -4.01 -4.67 13.74
N PRO A 73 -3.20 -4.50 14.83
CA PRO A 73 -2.32 -5.58 15.28
C PRO A 73 -3.11 -6.84 15.67
N GLY A 74 -2.77 -7.98 15.05
CA GLY A 74 -3.43 -9.25 15.32
C GLY A 74 -4.89 -9.32 14.91
N GLY A 75 -5.43 -8.27 14.32
CA GLY A 75 -6.82 -8.19 13.88
C GLY A 75 -6.94 -8.08 12.39
N ARG A 76 -8.16 -7.82 11.93
CA ARG A 76 -8.47 -7.59 10.52
C ARG A 76 -8.74 -6.12 10.28
N GLY A 77 -8.40 -5.68 9.06
CA GLY A 77 -8.72 -4.34 8.61
C GLY A 77 -7.64 -3.32 8.90
N LEU A 78 -7.92 -2.10 8.50
CA LEU A 78 -7.00 -0.98 8.64
C LEU A 78 -7.04 -0.39 10.04
N SER A 79 -5.88 0.04 10.53
CA SER A 79 -5.79 0.88 11.72
C SER A 79 -6.35 2.27 11.40
N GLU A 80 -6.44 3.14 12.42
CA GLU A 80 -6.84 4.54 12.18
C GLU A 80 -5.88 5.21 11.21
N LEU A 81 -4.57 4.92 11.30
CA LEU A 81 -3.59 5.49 10.37
C LEU A 81 -3.85 5.01 8.95
N GLY A 82 -4.12 3.71 8.76
CA GLY A 82 -4.48 3.15 7.46
C GLY A 82 -5.76 3.77 6.91
N GLU A 83 -6.75 4.01 7.76
CA GLU A 83 -8.00 4.67 7.37
C GLU A 83 -7.78 6.12 6.96
N GLN A 84 -6.92 6.84 7.65
CA GLN A 84 -6.57 8.22 7.29
C GLN A 84 -5.94 8.27 5.90
N LEU A 85 -5.02 7.35 5.62
CA LEU A 85 -4.39 7.26 4.30
C LEU A 85 -5.43 6.95 3.23
N ARG A 86 -6.33 6.01 3.50
CA ARG A 86 -7.40 5.64 2.56
C ARG A 86 -8.28 6.85 2.25
N ARG A 87 -8.71 7.60 3.26
CA ARG A 87 -9.58 8.77 3.05
C ARG A 87 -8.92 9.87 2.25
N ARG A 88 -7.60 10.02 2.35
CA ARG A 88 -6.84 11.03 1.59
C ARG A 88 -6.55 10.60 0.16
N THR A 89 -6.66 9.31 -0.15
CA THR A 89 -6.38 8.75 -1.47
C THR A 89 -7.69 8.52 -2.18
N ILE A 90 -8.16 9.52 -2.91
CA ILE A 90 -9.48 9.45 -3.56
C ILE A 90 -9.35 8.71 -4.90
N PRO A 91 -10.09 7.60 -5.09
CA PRO A 91 -10.07 6.89 -6.37
C PRO A 91 -10.49 7.81 -7.52
N PRO A 92 -9.84 7.70 -8.70
CA PRO A 92 -10.18 8.55 -9.84
C PRO A 92 -11.64 8.50 -10.26
N ASP A 93 -12.31 7.34 -10.10
CA ASP A 93 -13.72 7.16 -10.44
C ASP A 93 -14.68 7.77 -9.42
N ARG A 94 -14.14 8.29 -8.29
CA ARG A 94 -14.93 8.94 -7.24
C ARG A 94 -14.66 10.43 -7.13
N ARG A 95 -13.89 10.97 -8.06
CA ARG A 95 -13.61 12.40 -8.11
C ARG A 95 -14.68 13.21 -8.84
#